data_24b70f11cec8a16abffe58dbb0cdf9ba
#
_entry.id   24b70f11cec8a16abffe58dbb0cdf9ba
#
_cell.length_a   1.000
_cell.length_b   1.000
_cell.length_c   1.000
_cell.angle_alpha   90.00
_cell.angle_beta   90.00
_cell.angle_gamma   90.00
#
_symmetry.space_group_name_H-M   'P 1'
#
loop_
_entity.id
_entity.type
_entity.pdbx_description
1 polymer ?
#
loop_
_entity_poly.entity_id
_entity_poly.type
_entity_poly.pdbx_seq_one_letter_code
_entity_poly.pdbx_strand_id
1 'polypeptide(L)'
;MASGIFTLLDDIAILADDVAVATKIATKKTAGILGDDIAVSAQKSTGFAQERELKIIWAITKGSLKNKIIILPLAFLLSVFAPFLIPYILIAGAFYLLFEGVEKVEEYIRHKFSSDKHDENSQKILETTPDNILEVEKDKIKSAIFTDFILSVEIIIIALSAVMDSSITMQIFAVTFVALIETFGVYGLVAAIVRIDNVGFWLIDKEHIKSGNFLISLMPKIIKVLTVVGTLAMVLVGGEILIHNIEFLHHMFHATVLNSMFVGFIGGVVVVVAMKIILKLKGNTGAQ
;
A
#
# COMPACT_ATOMS: atom_id res chain seq x y z
N MET A 1 -7.99 -45.39 20.22
CA MET A 1 -7.98 -43.94 20.55
C MET A 1 -6.76 -43.20 19.98
N ALA A 2 -5.59 -43.82 19.81
CA ALA A 2 -4.44 -43.16 19.18
C ALA A 2 -4.67 -42.79 17.68
N SER A 3 -5.44 -43.59 16.91
CA SER A 3 -5.66 -43.36 15.51
C SER A 3 -6.42 -42.03 15.21
N GLY A 4 -7.37 -41.64 16.07
CA GLY A 4 -8.13 -40.42 15.88
C GLY A 4 -7.34 -39.11 16.04
N ILE A 5 -6.33 -39.14 16.94
CA ILE A 5 -5.43 -37.97 17.11
C ILE A 5 -4.51 -37.82 15.90
N PHE A 6 -3.98 -38.92 15.35
CA PHE A 6 -3.15 -38.86 14.15
C PHE A 6 -3.94 -38.40 12.91
N THR A 7 -5.18 -38.87 12.76
CA THR A 7 -6.07 -38.42 11.69
C THR A 7 -6.34 -36.90 11.80
N LEU A 8 -6.61 -36.41 13.02
CA LEU A 8 -6.85 -35.00 13.27
C LEU A 8 -5.60 -34.14 13.00
N LEU A 9 -4.40 -34.65 13.35
CA LEU A 9 -3.14 -33.98 13.05
C LEU A 9 -2.85 -33.96 11.53
N ASP A 10 -3.20 -35.02 10.82
CA ASP A 10 -3.08 -35.11 9.36
C ASP A 10 -4.00 -34.13 8.66
N ASP A 11 -5.28 -34.06 9.08
CA ASP A 11 -6.28 -33.10 8.59
C ASP A 11 -5.82 -31.63 8.83
N ILE A 12 -5.24 -31.35 10.01
CA ILE A 12 -4.68 -30.03 10.32
C ILE A 12 -3.47 -29.72 9.43
N ALA A 13 -2.60 -30.70 9.18
CA ALA A 13 -1.43 -30.50 8.32
C ALA A 13 -1.83 -30.22 6.88
N ILE A 14 -2.83 -30.94 6.34
CA ILE A 14 -3.36 -30.71 4.99
C ILE A 14 -3.99 -29.31 4.92
N LEU A 15 -4.82 -28.92 5.90
CA LEU A 15 -5.41 -27.60 5.95
C LEU A 15 -4.33 -26.49 6.01
N ALA A 16 -3.27 -26.70 6.81
CA ALA A 16 -2.17 -25.74 6.92
C ALA A 16 -1.41 -25.58 5.59
N ASP A 17 -1.18 -26.67 4.86
CA ASP A 17 -0.51 -26.64 3.55
C ASP A 17 -1.36 -25.91 2.51
N ASP A 18 -2.65 -26.22 2.44
CA ASP A 18 -3.60 -25.52 1.57
C ASP A 18 -3.68 -24.02 1.87
N VAL A 19 -3.76 -23.64 3.16
CA VAL A 19 -3.72 -22.23 3.60
C VAL A 19 -2.42 -21.57 3.19
N ALA A 20 -1.28 -22.24 3.31
CA ALA A 20 0.01 -21.72 2.90
C ALA A 20 0.07 -21.46 1.38
N VAL A 21 -0.45 -22.38 0.57
CA VAL A 21 -0.54 -22.22 -0.87
C VAL A 21 -1.46 -21.04 -1.24
N ALA A 22 -2.66 -20.98 -0.68
CA ALA A 22 -3.61 -19.90 -0.92
C ALA A 22 -3.02 -18.53 -0.49
N THR A 23 -2.39 -18.46 0.69
CA THR A 23 -1.70 -17.26 1.19
C THR A 23 -0.58 -16.83 0.24
N LYS A 24 0.21 -17.78 -0.27
CA LYS A 24 1.29 -17.49 -1.23
C LYS A 24 0.74 -16.88 -2.52
N ILE A 25 -0.37 -17.41 -3.05
CA ILE A 25 -1.02 -16.87 -4.26
C ILE A 25 -1.50 -15.45 -4.02
N ALA A 26 -2.24 -15.22 -2.93
CA ALA A 26 -2.78 -13.92 -2.55
C ALA A 26 -1.64 -12.90 -2.30
N THR A 27 -0.60 -13.26 -1.53
CA THR A 27 0.57 -12.40 -1.26
C THR A 27 1.31 -12.06 -2.54
N LYS A 28 1.45 -13.01 -3.48
CA LYS A 28 2.12 -12.73 -4.76
C LYS A 28 1.37 -11.66 -5.58
N LYS A 29 0.04 -11.69 -5.55
CA LYS A 29 -0.80 -10.69 -6.25
C LYS A 29 -0.74 -9.30 -5.60
N THR A 30 -0.58 -9.24 -4.29
CA THR A 30 -0.54 -7.96 -3.53
C THR A 30 0.87 -7.40 -3.34
N ALA A 31 1.93 -8.20 -3.51
CA ALA A 31 3.32 -7.82 -3.22
C ALA A 31 3.80 -6.57 -3.97
N GLY A 32 3.31 -6.34 -5.20
CA GLY A 32 3.65 -5.15 -5.97
C GLY A 32 3.17 -3.86 -5.29
N ILE A 33 1.95 -3.87 -4.76
CA ILE A 33 1.32 -2.71 -4.11
C ILE A 33 1.99 -2.40 -2.77
N LEU A 34 2.47 -3.43 -2.05
CA LEU A 34 3.16 -3.26 -0.77
C LEU A 34 4.40 -2.36 -0.86
N GLY A 35 5.05 -2.30 -2.01
CA GLY A 35 6.21 -1.41 -2.22
C GLY A 35 5.85 0.08 -2.08
N ASP A 36 4.70 0.47 -2.60
CA ASP A 36 4.20 1.85 -2.47
C ASP A 36 3.76 2.15 -1.04
N ASP A 37 3.04 1.22 -0.39
CA ASP A 37 2.62 1.37 1.00
C ASP A 37 3.82 1.55 1.94
N ILE A 38 4.91 0.79 1.76
CA ILE A 38 6.17 0.97 2.50
C ILE A 38 6.74 2.37 2.27
N ALA A 39 6.77 2.85 1.02
CA ALA A 39 7.31 4.16 0.69
C ALA A 39 6.49 5.30 1.33
N VAL A 40 5.16 5.26 1.19
CA VAL A 40 4.24 6.24 1.76
C VAL A 40 4.32 6.23 3.28
N SER A 41 4.29 5.05 3.90
CA SER A 41 4.39 4.89 5.36
C SER A 41 5.74 5.36 5.90
N ALA A 42 6.85 5.10 5.19
CA ALA A 42 8.17 5.61 5.54
C ALA A 42 8.22 7.15 5.47
N GLN A 43 7.72 7.76 4.39
CA GLN A 43 7.66 9.21 4.24
C GLN A 43 6.84 9.89 5.34
N LYS A 44 5.70 9.30 5.72
CA LYS A 44 4.85 9.83 6.79
C LYS A 44 5.44 9.67 8.18
N SER A 45 6.32 8.70 8.37
CA SER A 45 6.95 8.38 9.67
C SER A 45 8.26 9.14 9.90
N THR A 46 8.84 9.72 8.86
CA THR A 46 10.12 10.46 8.92
C THR A 46 9.93 11.96 9.13
N GLY A 47 11.02 12.63 9.50
CA GLY A 47 11.05 14.08 9.71
C GLY A 47 10.67 14.51 11.13
N PHE A 48 10.65 13.58 12.08
CA PHE A 48 10.51 13.84 13.50
C PHE A 48 11.83 13.60 14.25
N ALA A 49 11.89 13.95 15.54
CA ALA A 49 13.02 13.56 16.37
C ALA A 49 13.11 12.02 16.45
N GLN A 50 14.32 11.47 16.36
CA GLN A 50 14.59 10.02 16.29
C GLN A 50 13.84 9.19 17.34
N GLU A 51 13.70 9.72 18.56
CA GLU A 51 12.99 9.06 19.66
C GLU A 51 11.47 8.97 19.44
N ARG A 52 10.92 9.81 18.56
CA ARG A 52 9.48 9.89 18.28
C ARG A 52 9.08 9.04 17.08
N GLU A 53 9.95 8.84 16.10
CA GLU A 53 9.64 8.12 14.87
C GLU A 53 9.10 6.71 15.11
N LEU A 54 9.74 5.93 15.99
CA LEU A 54 9.23 4.60 16.36
C LEU A 54 7.88 4.61 17.09
N LYS A 55 7.63 5.65 17.89
CA LYS A 55 6.33 5.81 18.57
C LYS A 55 5.23 6.10 17.56
N ILE A 56 5.55 6.89 16.53
CA ILE A 56 4.65 7.21 15.42
C ILE A 56 4.35 5.95 14.61
N ILE A 57 5.39 5.21 14.20
CA ILE A 57 5.23 3.94 13.48
C ILE A 57 4.35 2.97 14.29
N TRP A 58 4.60 2.85 15.60
CA TRP A 58 3.79 1.99 16.46
C TRP A 58 2.32 2.46 16.59
N ALA A 59 2.09 3.78 16.63
CA ALA A 59 0.74 4.34 16.64
C ALA A 59 0.00 4.05 15.34
N ILE A 60 0.68 4.18 14.19
CA ILE A 60 0.14 3.86 12.87
C ILE A 60 -0.13 2.35 12.76
N THR A 61 0.80 1.48 13.18
CA THR A 61 0.62 0.02 13.18
C THR A 61 -0.62 -0.41 13.97
N LYS A 62 -0.85 0.19 15.15
CA LYS A 62 -2.07 -0.06 15.93
C LYS A 62 -3.33 0.40 15.19
N GLY A 63 -3.26 1.52 14.49
CA GLY A 63 -4.34 2.03 13.65
C GLY A 63 -4.65 1.07 12.49
N SER A 64 -3.61 0.61 11.80
CA SER A 64 -3.70 -0.38 10.72
C SER A 64 -4.35 -1.69 11.19
N LEU A 65 -3.93 -2.23 12.34
CA LEU A 65 -4.58 -3.42 12.90
C LEU A 65 -6.07 -3.20 13.22
N LYS A 66 -6.44 -2.02 13.73
CA LYS A 66 -7.85 -1.67 13.95
C LYS A 66 -8.63 -1.60 12.63
N ASN A 67 -8.04 -1.02 11.58
CA ASN A 67 -8.64 -1.00 10.25
C ASN A 67 -8.96 -2.42 9.77
N LYS A 68 -8.01 -3.35 9.91
CA LYS A 68 -8.17 -4.75 9.48
C LYS A 68 -9.23 -5.51 10.26
N ILE A 69 -9.38 -5.23 11.56
CA ILE A 69 -10.48 -5.79 12.38
C ILE A 69 -11.86 -5.40 11.83
N ILE A 70 -11.97 -4.26 11.17
CA ILE A 70 -13.21 -3.79 10.54
C ILE A 70 -13.33 -4.33 9.11
N ILE A 71 -12.25 -4.23 8.33
CA ILE A 71 -12.29 -4.56 6.89
C ILE A 71 -12.45 -6.06 6.65
N LEU A 72 -11.74 -6.91 7.41
CA LEU A 72 -11.77 -8.37 7.20
C LEU A 72 -13.18 -8.97 7.37
N PRO A 73 -13.93 -8.71 8.46
CA PRO A 73 -15.29 -9.21 8.57
C PRO A 73 -16.20 -8.70 7.44
N LEU A 74 -16.08 -7.43 7.05
CA LEU A 74 -16.86 -6.86 5.96
C LEU A 74 -16.54 -7.53 4.62
N ALA A 75 -15.25 -7.79 4.34
CA ALA A 75 -14.82 -8.49 3.14
C ALA A 75 -15.33 -9.94 3.09
N PHE A 76 -15.30 -10.65 4.22
CA PHE A 76 -15.84 -12.02 4.31
C PHE A 76 -17.37 -12.05 4.19
N LEU A 77 -18.08 -11.10 4.79
CA LEU A 77 -19.52 -10.95 4.58
C LEU A 77 -19.84 -10.70 3.11
N LEU A 78 -19.08 -9.84 2.45
CA LEU A 78 -19.21 -9.58 1.02
C LEU A 78 -18.99 -10.85 0.19
N SER A 79 -17.94 -11.63 0.50
CA SER A 79 -17.64 -12.90 -0.18
C SER A 79 -18.78 -13.92 -0.07
N VAL A 80 -19.45 -13.99 1.09
CA VAL A 80 -20.52 -14.97 1.34
C VAL A 80 -21.87 -14.49 0.78
N PHE A 81 -22.25 -13.23 1.02
CA PHE A 81 -23.60 -12.74 0.73
C PHE A 81 -23.73 -12.06 -0.64
N ALA A 82 -22.64 -11.49 -1.15
CA ALA A 82 -22.65 -10.74 -2.39
C ALA A 82 -21.38 -10.89 -3.22
N PRO A 83 -20.93 -12.13 -3.53
CA PRO A 83 -19.68 -12.35 -4.27
C PRO A 83 -19.68 -11.70 -5.64
N PHE A 84 -20.87 -11.53 -6.25
CA PHE A 84 -21.02 -10.84 -7.54
C PHE A 84 -20.60 -9.37 -7.51
N LEU A 85 -20.52 -8.73 -6.35
CA LEU A 85 -20.07 -7.34 -6.20
C LEU A 85 -18.52 -7.22 -6.22
N ILE A 86 -17.79 -8.30 -5.93
CA ILE A 86 -16.32 -8.28 -5.85
C ILE A 86 -15.69 -7.76 -7.15
N PRO A 87 -16.04 -8.22 -8.36
CA PRO A 87 -15.50 -7.70 -9.60
C PRO A 87 -15.71 -6.18 -9.78
N TYR A 88 -16.89 -5.68 -9.40
CA TYR A 88 -17.19 -4.23 -9.50
C TYR A 88 -16.36 -3.40 -8.52
N ILE A 89 -16.16 -3.90 -7.30
CA ILE A 89 -15.30 -3.26 -6.30
C ILE A 89 -13.84 -3.28 -6.78
N LEU A 90 -13.38 -4.40 -7.37
CA LEU A 90 -12.05 -4.50 -7.97
C LEU A 90 -11.86 -3.50 -9.11
N ILE A 91 -12.85 -3.34 -9.99
CA ILE A 91 -12.78 -2.33 -11.08
C ILE A 91 -12.71 -0.91 -10.50
N ALA A 92 -13.52 -0.61 -9.47
CA ALA A 92 -13.48 0.69 -8.81
C ALA A 92 -12.11 0.93 -8.13
N GLY A 93 -11.57 -0.08 -7.43
CA GLY A 93 -10.23 -0.05 -6.85
C GLY A 93 -9.14 0.11 -7.91
N ALA A 94 -9.26 -0.59 -9.05
CA ALA A 94 -8.33 -0.46 -10.16
C ALA A 94 -8.30 0.98 -10.70
N PHE A 95 -9.45 1.62 -10.87
CA PHE A 95 -9.50 3.03 -11.28
C PHE A 95 -8.86 3.96 -10.24
N TYR A 96 -9.03 3.68 -8.95
CA TYR A 96 -8.37 4.43 -7.89
C TYR A 96 -6.84 4.26 -7.94
N LEU A 97 -6.34 3.00 -8.02
CA LEU A 97 -4.91 2.69 -8.17
C LEU A 97 -4.29 3.40 -9.40
N LEU A 98 -5.01 3.37 -10.52
CA LEU A 98 -4.54 3.98 -11.75
C LEU A 98 -4.51 5.51 -11.67
N PHE A 99 -5.52 6.11 -11.00
CA PHE A 99 -5.54 7.53 -10.73
C PHE A 99 -4.33 7.93 -9.89
N GLU A 100 -4.14 7.29 -8.74
CA GLU A 100 -3.03 7.58 -7.83
C GLU A 100 -1.66 7.31 -8.49
N GLY A 101 -1.53 6.19 -9.21
CA GLY A 101 -0.30 5.83 -9.91
C GLY A 101 0.09 6.86 -10.97
N VAL A 102 -0.85 7.31 -11.80
CA VAL A 102 -0.58 8.32 -12.84
C VAL A 102 -0.38 9.71 -12.25
N GLU A 103 -1.10 10.08 -11.19
CA GLU A 103 -0.91 11.33 -10.46
C GLU A 103 0.52 11.43 -9.89
N LYS A 104 1.03 10.37 -9.27
CA LYS A 104 2.43 10.29 -8.79
C LYS A 104 3.44 10.43 -9.93
N VAL A 105 3.18 9.82 -11.09
CA VAL A 105 4.03 9.99 -12.29
C VAL A 105 4.01 11.44 -12.78
N GLU A 106 2.83 12.06 -12.85
CA GLU A 106 2.68 13.48 -13.24
C GLU A 106 3.44 14.41 -12.29
N GLU A 107 3.29 14.18 -10.97
CA GLU A 107 3.99 14.93 -9.94
C GLU A 107 5.51 14.80 -10.07
N TYR A 108 6.01 13.58 -10.26
CA TYR A 108 7.43 13.34 -10.49
C TYR A 108 7.99 14.04 -11.71
N ILE A 109 7.24 13.99 -12.82
CA ILE A 109 7.61 14.69 -14.08
C ILE A 109 7.61 16.20 -13.86
N ARG A 110 6.58 16.74 -13.22
CA ARG A 110 6.46 18.17 -12.94
C ARG A 110 7.61 18.66 -12.06
N HIS A 111 7.95 17.97 -10.98
CA HIS A 111 9.10 18.32 -10.14
C HIS A 111 10.44 18.25 -10.88
N LYS A 112 10.59 17.38 -11.85
CA LYS A 112 11.82 17.26 -12.65
C LYS A 112 11.96 18.36 -13.69
N PHE A 113 10.86 18.87 -14.25
CA PHE A 113 10.84 19.87 -15.33
C PHE A 113 10.52 21.28 -14.84
N SER A 114 9.88 21.47 -13.68
CA SER A 114 9.70 22.75 -13.03
C SER A 114 10.88 23.04 -12.11
N SER A 115 11.62 24.10 -12.42
CA SER A 115 12.74 24.60 -11.58
C SER A 115 12.25 25.25 -10.27
N ASP A 116 10.98 25.19 -9.93
CA ASP A 116 10.43 25.72 -8.69
C ASP A 116 10.75 24.79 -7.52
N LYS A 117 11.83 25.16 -6.83
CA LYS A 117 12.20 24.66 -5.50
C LYS A 117 11.20 25.20 -4.47
N HIS A 118 10.03 24.62 -4.38
CA HIS A 118 9.17 24.80 -3.22
C HIS A 118 8.81 23.40 -2.70
N ASP A 119 9.70 22.87 -1.85
CA ASP A 119 9.39 21.84 -0.87
C ASP A 119 8.45 22.43 0.19
N GLU A 120 7.16 22.56 -0.12
CA GLU A 120 6.14 23.01 0.84
C GLU A 120 6.10 22.15 2.11
N ASN A 121 6.48 20.88 2.01
CA ASN A 121 6.54 20.00 3.18
C ASN A 121 7.76 20.23 4.08
N SER A 122 8.89 20.70 3.54
CA SER A 122 10.09 20.97 4.34
C SER A 122 10.02 22.34 5.05
N GLN A 123 9.28 23.29 4.51
CA GLN A 123 9.12 24.62 5.13
C GLN A 123 8.14 24.63 6.32
N LYS A 124 7.09 23.77 6.30
CA LYS A 124 6.17 23.67 7.45
C LYS A 124 6.82 23.11 8.72
N ILE A 125 7.92 22.38 8.61
CA ILE A 125 8.64 21.81 9.77
C ILE A 125 9.54 22.88 10.45
N LEU A 126 10.02 23.88 9.70
CA LEU A 126 10.92 24.92 10.21
C LEU A 126 10.23 26.04 11.02
N GLU A 127 8.91 26.19 10.88
CA GLU A 127 8.14 27.23 11.59
C GLU A 127 7.34 26.69 12.78
N THR A 128 7.55 25.43 13.19
CA THR A 128 6.74 24.80 14.25
C THR A 128 7.28 25.17 15.63
N THR A 129 6.49 25.93 16.36
CA THR A 129 6.69 26.14 17.82
C THR A 129 6.48 24.82 18.57
N PRO A 130 7.08 24.60 19.76
CA PRO A 130 6.96 23.36 20.52
C PRO A 130 5.52 22.88 20.77
N ASP A 131 4.56 23.80 20.86
CA ASP A 131 3.15 23.49 21.09
C ASP A 131 2.45 22.90 19.84
N ASN A 132 2.90 23.24 18.63
CA ASN A 132 2.33 22.76 17.37
C ASN A 132 2.87 21.39 16.93
N ILE A 133 4.00 20.93 17.47
CA ILE A 133 4.62 19.65 17.09
C ILE A 133 3.68 18.47 17.36
N LEU A 134 3.00 18.46 18.49
CA LEU A 134 2.06 17.39 18.87
C LEU A 134 0.82 17.35 17.98
N GLU A 135 0.36 18.49 17.49
CA GLU A 135 -0.80 18.59 16.61
C GLU A 135 -0.44 18.10 15.20
N VAL A 136 0.69 18.54 14.67
CA VAL A 136 1.24 18.07 13.38
C VAL A 136 1.48 16.55 13.39
N GLU A 137 2.00 16.00 14.50
CA GLU A 137 2.20 14.56 14.65
C GLU A 137 0.86 13.80 14.63
N LYS A 138 -0.15 14.26 15.37
CA LYS A 138 -1.48 13.65 15.37
C LYS A 138 -2.12 13.66 13.99
N ASP A 139 -1.99 14.75 13.25
CA ASP A 139 -2.56 14.86 11.91
C ASP A 139 -1.84 13.95 10.92
N LYS A 140 -0.51 13.85 11.01
CA LYS A 140 0.26 12.89 10.21
C LYS A 140 -0.11 11.44 10.52
N ILE A 141 -0.26 11.07 11.80
CA ILE A 141 -0.70 9.74 12.23
C ILE A 141 -2.10 9.45 11.69
N LYS A 142 -3.06 10.38 11.83
CA LYS A 142 -4.42 10.24 11.30
C LYS A 142 -4.41 10.03 9.78
N SER A 143 -3.66 10.88 9.06
CA SER A 143 -3.52 10.77 7.61
C SER A 143 -2.91 9.43 7.20
N ALA A 144 -1.89 8.95 7.91
CA ALA A 144 -1.27 7.66 7.65
C ALA A 144 -2.27 6.51 7.86
N ILE A 145 -3.02 6.50 8.98
CA ILE A 145 -4.02 5.47 9.27
C ILE A 145 -5.15 5.48 8.24
N PHE A 146 -5.57 6.66 7.76
CA PHE A 146 -6.60 6.76 6.74
C PHE A 146 -6.11 6.24 5.37
N THR A 147 -4.88 6.58 4.98
CA THR A 147 -4.28 6.03 3.75
C THR A 147 -4.12 4.51 3.85
N ASP A 148 -3.62 3.99 4.98
CA ASP A 148 -3.55 2.55 5.25
C ASP A 148 -4.93 1.87 5.16
N PHE A 149 -5.99 2.54 5.63
CA PHE A 149 -7.35 2.01 5.50
C PHE A 149 -7.73 1.79 4.03
N ILE A 150 -7.50 2.77 3.16
CA ILE A 150 -7.81 2.66 1.73
C ILE A 150 -6.99 1.55 1.07
N LEU A 151 -5.66 1.54 1.29
CA LEU A 151 -4.76 0.52 0.74
C LEU A 151 -5.10 -0.88 1.28
N SER A 152 -5.44 -1.00 2.57
CA SER A 152 -5.86 -2.28 3.17
C SER A 152 -7.14 -2.82 2.54
N VAL A 153 -8.13 -1.97 2.23
CA VAL A 153 -9.35 -2.41 1.51
C VAL A 153 -8.97 -3.00 0.16
N GLU A 154 -8.12 -2.33 -0.61
CA GLU A 154 -7.67 -2.81 -1.92
C GLU A 154 -6.93 -4.15 -1.80
N ILE A 155 -5.93 -4.23 -0.92
CA ILE A 155 -5.12 -5.44 -0.74
C ILE A 155 -5.99 -6.61 -0.30
N ILE A 156 -6.92 -6.41 0.64
CA ILE A 156 -7.81 -7.45 1.15
C ILE A 156 -8.77 -7.93 0.06
N ILE A 157 -9.34 -7.04 -0.77
CA ILE A 157 -10.24 -7.42 -1.86
C ILE A 157 -9.47 -8.16 -2.98
N ILE A 158 -8.27 -7.72 -3.32
CA ILE A 158 -7.41 -8.43 -4.29
C ILE A 158 -6.99 -9.80 -3.75
N ALA A 159 -6.60 -9.89 -2.47
CA ALA A 159 -6.27 -11.14 -1.83
C ALA A 159 -7.47 -12.10 -1.80
N LEU A 160 -8.65 -11.60 -1.45
CA LEU A 160 -9.90 -12.36 -1.43
C LEU A 160 -10.27 -12.87 -2.83
N SER A 161 -10.18 -12.03 -3.84
CA SER A 161 -10.43 -12.41 -5.23
C SER A 161 -9.48 -13.53 -5.70
N ALA A 162 -8.23 -13.53 -5.23
CA ALA A 162 -7.24 -14.54 -5.59
C ALA A 162 -7.54 -15.94 -5.04
N VAL A 163 -8.39 -16.04 -4.01
CA VAL A 163 -8.76 -17.28 -3.32
C VAL A 163 -10.28 -17.52 -3.31
N MET A 164 -11.04 -16.80 -4.16
CA MET A 164 -12.50 -16.81 -4.16
C MET A 164 -13.10 -18.19 -4.48
N ASP A 165 -12.40 -19.00 -5.29
CA ASP A 165 -12.80 -20.37 -5.65
C ASP A 165 -12.52 -21.39 -4.53
N SER A 166 -11.82 -20.97 -3.46
CA SER A 166 -11.54 -21.82 -2.30
C SER A 166 -12.70 -21.83 -1.30
N SER A 167 -12.68 -22.80 -0.36
CA SER A 167 -13.66 -22.83 0.73
C SER A 167 -13.58 -21.54 1.57
N ILE A 168 -14.71 -21.15 2.19
CA ILE A 168 -14.78 -19.95 3.03
C ILE A 168 -13.76 -19.98 4.17
N THR A 169 -13.52 -21.15 4.75
CA THR A 169 -12.50 -21.36 5.78
C THR A 169 -11.10 -20.99 5.25
N MET A 170 -10.80 -21.44 4.02
CA MET A 170 -9.55 -21.13 3.34
C MET A 170 -9.41 -19.64 3.05
N GLN A 171 -10.47 -19.01 2.56
CA GLN A 171 -10.52 -17.55 2.33
C GLN A 171 -10.22 -16.79 3.62
N ILE A 172 -10.87 -17.15 4.74
CA ILE A 172 -10.68 -16.50 6.04
C ILE A 172 -9.22 -16.59 6.48
N PHE A 173 -8.63 -17.79 6.48
CA PHE A 173 -7.25 -17.97 6.92
C PHE A 173 -6.27 -17.27 5.98
N ALA A 174 -6.35 -17.51 4.66
CA ALA A 174 -5.40 -16.96 3.70
C ALA A 174 -5.43 -15.43 3.69
N VAL A 175 -6.62 -14.81 3.62
CA VAL A 175 -6.73 -13.35 3.58
C VAL A 175 -6.34 -12.71 4.91
N THR A 176 -6.66 -13.36 6.04
CA THR A 176 -6.19 -12.88 7.36
C THR A 176 -4.67 -12.95 7.47
N PHE A 177 -4.03 -14.03 7.01
CA PHE A 177 -2.57 -14.11 6.97
C PHE A 177 -1.94 -13.06 6.07
N VAL A 178 -2.51 -12.81 4.88
CA VAL A 178 -2.04 -11.72 4.00
C VAL A 178 -2.13 -10.37 4.69
N ALA A 179 -3.25 -10.07 5.35
CA ALA A 179 -3.45 -8.83 6.08
C ALA A 179 -2.47 -8.65 7.26
N LEU A 180 -2.11 -9.74 7.94
CA LEU A 180 -1.09 -9.72 8.99
C LEU A 180 0.31 -9.54 8.41
N ILE A 181 0.66 -10.29 7.35
CA ILE A 181 1.95 -10.17 6.66
C ILE A 181 2.13 -8.75 6.13
N GLU A 182 1.09 -8.16 5.55
CA GLU A 182 1.09 -6.77 5.10
C GLU A 182 1.40 -5.83 6.27
N THR A 183 0.63 -5.88 7.35
CA THR A 183 0.82 -4.97 8.48
C THR A 183 2.21 -5.09 9.09
N PHE A 184 2.61 -6.30 9.47
CA PHE A 184 3.91 -6.51 10.12
C PHE A 184 5.07 -6.36 9.13
N GLY A 185 4.88 -6.74 7.87
CA GLY A 185 5.87 -6.59 6.81
C GLY A 185 6.13 -5.12 6.48
N VAL A 186 5.07 -4.36 6.22
CA VAL A 186 5.18 -2.93 5.89
C VAL A 186 5.78 -2.17 7.06
N TYR A 187 5.15 -2.21 8.23
CA TYR A 187 5.62 -1.40 9.37
C TYR A 187 6.93 -1.92 9.98
N GLY A 188 7.22 -3.22 9.86
CA GLY A 188 8.53 -3.79 10.21
C GLY A 188 9.64 -3.28 9.31
N LEU A 189 9.40 -3.24 7.99
CA LEU A 189 10.36 -2.68 7.02
C LEU A 189 10.50 -1.17 7.18
N VAL A 190 9.40 -0.43 7.40
CA VAL A 190 9.44 1.00 7.69
C VAL A 190 10.28 1.27 8.92
N ALA A 191 10.06 0.54 10.01
CA ALA A 191 10.86 0.66 11.23
C ALA A 191 12.35 0.35 10.99
N ALA A 192 12.65 -0.65 10.15
CA ALA A 192 14.03 -0.97 9.78
C ALA A 192 14.67 0.15 8.93
N ILE A 193 13.95 0.69 7.94
CA ILE A 193 14.43 1.79 7.08
C ILE A 193 14.74 3.03 7.93
N VAL A 194 13.81 3.42 8.80
CA VAL A 194 13.97 4.58 9.70
C VAL A 194 15.12 4.39 10.70
N ARG A 195 15.45 3.13 11.06
CA ARG A 195 16.61 2.82 11.92
C ARG A 195 17.95 2.88 11.22
N ILE A 196 17.99 2.89 9.89
CA ILE A 196 19.26 2.97 9.14
C ILE A 196 20.01 4.27 9.49
N ASP A 197 19.30 5.39 9.63
CA ASP A 197 19.89 6.66 10.01
C ASP A 197 20.54 6.62 11.40
N ASN A 198 19.84 5.99 12.36
CA ASN A 198 20.34 5.86 13.72
C ASN A 198 21.66 5.05 13.78
N VAL A 199 21.72 3.97 12.99
CA VAL A 199 22.96 3.18 12.84
C VAL A 199 24.03 4.00 12.17
N GLY A 200 23.67 4.83 11.18
CA GLY A 200 24.58 5.77 10.50
C GLY A 200 25.19 6.78 11.47
N PHE A 201 24.39 7.43 12.30
CA PHE A 201 24.87 8.36 13.32
C PHE A 201 25.75 7.67 14.38
N TRP A 202 25.35 6.49 14.86
CA TRP A 202 26.16 5.70 15.78
C TRP A 202 27.54 5.31 15.21
N LEU A 203 27.62 5.03 13.89
CA LEU A 203 28.91 4.78 13.23
C LEU A 203 29.77 6.03 13.15
N ILE A 204 29.17 7.21 12.93
CA ILE A 204 29.90 8.48 12.93
C ILE A 204 30.48 8.78 14.31
N ASP A 205 29.70 8.57 15.38
CA ASP A 205 30.16 8.73 16.77
C ASP A 205 31.31 7.78 17.12
N LYS A 206 31.41 6.64 16.42
CA LYS A 206 32.51 5.68 16.52
C LYS A 206 33.67 5.96 15.55
N GLU A 207 33.79 7.17 15.02
CA GLU A 207 34.80 7.60 14.05
C GLU A 207 34.76 6.91 12.68
N HIS A 208 33.71 6.11 12.40
CA HIS A 208 33.50 5.46 11.09
C HIS A 208 32.72 6.38 10.15
N ILE A 209 33.19 7.60 9.92
CA ILE A 209 32.50 8.69 9.22
C ILE A 209 32.03 8.28 7.81
N LYS A 210 32.89 7.57 7.04
CA LYS A 210 32.52 7.16 5.66
C LYS A 210 31.36 6.19 5.62
N SER A 211 31.36 5.19 6.49
CA SER A 211 30.29 4.17 6.57
C SER A 211 29.00 4.78 7.12
N GLY A 212 29.08 5.67 8.11
CA GLY A 212 27.93 6.36 8.67
C GLY A 212 27.24 7.26 7.64
N ASN A 213 28.00 8.10 6.94
CA ASN A 213 27.47 8.97 5.89
C ASN A 213 26.87 8.16 4.73
N PHE A 214 27.44 7.00 4.38
CA PHE A 214 26.85 6.10 3.38
C PHE A 214 25.48 5.60 3.83
N LEU A 215 25.34 5.12 5.07
CA LEU A 215 24.07 4.64 5.60
C LEU A 215 22.98 5.73 5.62
N ILE A 216 23.33 6.92 6.12
CA ILE A 216 22.41 8.07 6.16
C ILE A 216 21.94 8.44 4.74
N SER A 217 22.84 8.43 3.76
CA SER A 217 22.50 8.72 2.36
C SER A 217 21.69 7.61 1.68
N LEU A 218 21.62 6.43 2.26
CA LEU A 218 20.93 5.26 1.69
C LEU A 218 19.42 5.35 1.88
N MET A 219 18.94 5.85 3.02
CA MET A 219 17.51 5.96 3.37
C MET A 219 16.67 6.69 2.30
N PRO A 220 16.99 7.95 1.91
CA PRO A 220 16.21 8.64 0.90
C PRO A 220 16.26 7.95 -0.47
N LYS A 221 17.34 7.23 -0.78
CA LYS A 221 17.45 6.44 -2.01
C LYS A 221 16.55 5.22 -1.98
N ILE A 222 16.48 4.51 -0.84
CA ILE A 222 15.59 3.36 -0.64
C ILE A 222 14.13 3.82 -0.81
N ILE A 223 13.72 4.89 -0.13
CA ILE A 223 12.36 5.44 -0.23
C ILE A 223 12.05 5.80 -1.69
N LYS A 224 12.95 6.47 -2.38
CA LYS A 224 12.77 6.82 -3.79
C LYS A 224 12.60 5.59 -4.70
N VAL A 225 13.41 4.56 -4.50
CA VAL A 225 13.30 3.30 -5.28
C VAL A 225 11.96 2.63 -5.00
N LEU A 226 11.55 2.53 -3.72
CA LEU A 226 10.27 1.95 -3.32
C LEU A 226 9.09 2.72 -3.92
N THR A 227 9.13 4.06 -3.90
CA THR A 227 8.10 4.90 -4.53
C THR A 227 7.97 4.61 -6.03
N VAL A 228 9.09 4.56 -6.76
CA VAL A 228 9.07 4.27 -8.20
C VAL A 228 8.55 2.86 -8.48
N VAL A 229 9.07 1.85 -7.76
CA VAL A 229 8.64 0.45 -7.92
C VAL A 229 7.17 0.29 -7.57
N GLY A 230 6.72 0.89 -6.46
CA GLY A 230 5.32 0.85 -6.02
C GLY A 230 4.39 1.52 -7.03
N THR A 231 4.74 2.71 -7.53
CA THR A 231 3.94 3.41 -8.55
C THR A 231 3.79 2.58 -9.84
N LEU A 232 4.88 1.95 -10.31
CA LEU A 232 4.83 1.06 -11.48
C LEU A 232 3.96 -0.17 -11.20
N ALA A 233 4.04 -0.72 -9.98
CA ALA A 233 3.22 -1.85 -9.57
C ALA A 233 1.72 -1.50 -9.50
N MET A 234 1.35 -0.31 -9.00
CA MET A 234 -0.05 0.17 -9.00
C MET A 234 -0.62 0.23 -10.42
N VAL A 235 0.14 0.80 -11.37
CA VAL A 235 -0.27 0.87 -12.78
C VAL A 235 -0.39 -0.53 -13.39
N LEU A 236 0.55 -1.42 -13.09
CA LEU A 236 0.53 -2.80 -13.56
C LEU A 236 -0.68 -3.57 -13.04
N VAL A 237 -0.89 -3.55 -11.72
CA VAL A 237 -1.99 -4.28 -11.06
C VAL A 237 -3.34 -3.71 -11.44
N GLY A 238 -3.49 -2.38 -11.45
CA GLY A 238 -4.72 -1.74 -11.92
C GLY A 238 -5.07 -2.11 -13.36
N GLY A 239 -4.09 -2.13 -14.25
CA GLY A 239 -4.28 -2.57 -15.63
C GLY A 239 -4.62 -4.06 -15.75
N GLU A 240 -3.99 -4.94 -14.95
CA GLU A 240 -4.30 -6.38 -14.90
C GLU A 240 -5.73 -6.62 -14.43
N ILE A 241 -6.18 -5.92 -13.38
CA ILE A 241 -7.55 -6.00 -12.87
C ILE A 241 -8.55 -5.58 -13.95
N LEU A 242 -8.30 -4.47 -14.67
CA LEU A 242 -9.18 -4.03 -15.76
C LEU A 242 -9.26 -5.05 -16.90
N ILE A 243 -8.11 -5.60 -17.34
CA ILE A 243 -8.08 -6.62 -18.39
C ILE A 243 -8.86 -7.87 -17.96
N HIS A 244 -8.73 -8.27 -16.71
CA HIS A 244 -9.37 -9.50 -16.22
C HIS A 244 -10.88 -9.36 -15.98
N ASN A 245 -11.34 -8.19 -15.53
CA ASN A 245 -12.73 -7.98 -15.11
C ASN A 245 -13.60 -7.24 -16.15
N ILE A 246 -13.02 -6.69 -17.23
CA ILE A 246 -13.77 -6.05 -18.32
C ILE A 246 -13.69 -6.94 -19.56
N GLU A 247 -14.80 -7.55 -19.93
CA GLU A 247 -14.90 -8.53 -21.03
C GLU A 247 -14.32 -8.00 -22.36
N PHE A 248 -14.61 -6.76 -22.71
CA PHE A 248 -14.05 -6.11 -23.90
C PHE A 248 -12.52 -6.08 -23.89
N LEU A 249 -11.90 -5.72 -22.74
CA LEU A 249 -10.45 -5.68 -22.59
C LEU A 249 -9.85 -7.09 -22.57
N HIS A 250 -10.53 -8.04 -21.97
CA HIS A 250 -10.12 -9.43 -21.90
C HIS A 250 -9.98 -10.06 -23.30
N HIS A 251 -10.91 -9.76 -24.21
CA HIS A 251 -10.85 -10.24 -25.59
C HIS A 251 -9.79 -9.51 -26.43
N MET A 252 -9.50 -8.26 -26.14
CA MET A 252 -8.55 -7.46 -26.91
C MET A 252 -7.09 -7.66 -26.46
N PHE A 253 -6.87 -7.83 -25.15
CA PHE A 253 -5.54 -7.91 -24.57
C PHE A 253 -5.38 -9.19 -23.74
N HIS A 254 -4.30 -9.93 -24.00
CA HIS A 254 -3.89 -10.99 -23.07
C HIS A 254 -3.24 -10.36 -21.83
N ALA A 255 -3.49 -10.91 -20.65
CA ALA A 255 -2.91 -10.42 -19.39
C ALA A 255 -1.39 -10.73 -19.34
N THR A 256 -0.61 -9.93 -20.06
CA THR A 256 0.86 -9.91 -19.99
C THR A 256 1.30 -8.64 -19.28
N VAL A 257 2.47 -8.65 -18.65
CA VAL A 257 3.04 -7.47 -17.96
C VAL A 257 3.01 -6.23 -18.87
N LEU A 258 3.35 -6.37 -20.15
CA LEU A 258 3.39 -5.26 -21.09
C LEU A 258 1.98 -4.71 -21.38
N ASN A 259 1.01 -5.59 -21.64
CA ASN A 259 -0.37 -5.18 -21.91
C ASN A 259 -1.04 -4.57 -20.67
N SER A 260 -0.79 -5.15 -19.48
CA SER A 260 -1.30 -4.60 -18.23
C SER A 260 -0.74 -3.21 -17.94
N MET A 261 0.57 -2.99 -18.16
CA MET A 261 1.17 -1.65 -18.07
C MET A 261 0.58 -0.67 -19.09
N PHE A 262 0.36 -1.10 -20.31
CA PHE A 262 -0.20 -0.25 -21.37
C PHE A 262 -1.65 0.14 -21.06
N VAL A 263 -2.52 -0.84 -20.75
CA VAL A 263 -3.91 -0.60 -20.39
C VAL A 263 -4.00 0.22 -19.09
N GLY A 264 -3.16 -0.08 -18.10
CA GLY A 264 -3.09 0.65 -16.84
C GLY A 264 -2.70 2.11 -17.06
N PHE A 265 -1.67 2.38 -17.86
CA PHE A 265 -1.24 3.75 -18.12
C PHE A 265 -2.31 4.55 -18.88
N ILE A 266 -2.89 4.00 -19.94
CA ILE A 266 -3.96 4.66 -20.69
C ILE A 266 -5.19 4.87 -19.81
N GLY A 267 -5.64 3.82 -19.08
CA GLY A 267 -6.75 3.91 -18.15
C GLY A 267 -6.53 4.98 -17.09
N GLY A 268 -5.34 5.05 -16.51
CA GLY A 268 -4.97 6.06 -15.53
C GLY A 268 -4.99 7.48 -16.10
N VAL A 269 -4.46 7.70 -17.29
CA VAL A 269 -4.51 9.00 -17.95
C VAL A 269 -5.97 9.43 -18.19
N VAL A 270 -6.81 8.51 -18.66
CA VAL A 270 -8.26 8.79 -18.87
C VAL A 270 -8.93 9.19 -17.58
N VAL A 271 -8.66 8.46 -16.48
CA VAL A 271 -9.25 8.74 -15.16
C VAL A 271 -8.76 10.10 -14.63
N VAL A 272 -7.47 10.39 -14.69
CA VAL A 272 -6.91 11.70 -14.27
C VAL A 272 -7.52 12.85 -15.05
N VAL A 273 -7.65 12.70 -16.36
CA VAL A 273 -8.29 13.75 -17.21
C VAL A 273 -9.76 13.92 -16.84
N ALA A 274 -10.50 12.81 -16.67
CA ALA A 274 -11.91 12.86 -16.28
C ALA A 274 -12.10 13.56 -14.92
N MET A 275 -11.27 13.22 -13.93
CA MET A 275 -11.30 13.84 -12.60
C MET A 275 -10.98 15.34 -12.66
N LYS A 276 -9.97 15.74 -13.42
CA LYS A 276 -9.63 17.17 -13.61
C LYS A 276 -10.80 17.95 -14.28
N ILE A 277 -11.49 17.35 -15.24
CA ILE A 277 -12.68 17.95 -15.88
C ILE A 277 -13.81 18.10 -14.86
N ILE A 278 -14.11 17.05 -14.08
CA ILE A 278 -15.17 17.07 -13.04
C ILE A 278 -14.88 18.15 -11.99
N LEU A 279 -13.65 18.23 -11.50
CA LEU A 279 -13.24 19.24 -10.53
C LEU A 279 -13.35 20.65 -11.08
N LYS A 280 -12.98 20.88 -12.35
CA LYS A 280 -13.10 22.16 -13.01
C LYS A 280 -14.57 22.60 -13.20
N LEU A 281 -15.45 21.65 -13.54
CA LEU A 281 -16.89 21.91 -13.66
C LEU A 281 -17.50 22.25 -12.28
N LYS A 282 -17.10 21.52 -11.22
CA LYS A 282 -17.59 21.78 -9.85
C LYS A 282 -17.08 23.10 -9.29
N GLY A 283 -15.84 23.50 -9.62
CA GLY A 283 -15.28 24.80 -9.23
C GLY A 283 -15.99 25.99 -9.90
N ASN A 284 -16.51 25.81 -11.12
CA ASN A 284 -17.29 26.84 -11.82
C ASN A 284 -18.75 26.97 -11.31
N THR A 285 -19.29 25.93 -10.63
CA THR A 285 -20.69 25.94 -10.13
C THR A 285 -20.79 26.56 -8.73
N GLY A 286 -19.66 26.82 -8.04
CA GLY A 286 -19.62 27.43 -6.70
C GLY A 286 -19.36 28.94 -6.70
N ALA A 287 -19.32 29.58 -7.90
CA ALA A 287 -19.04 31.01 -8.07
C ALA A 287 -20.26 31.79 -8.65
N GLN A 288 -21.51 31.33 -8.36
CA GLN A 288 -22.74 32.10 -8.62
C GLN A 288 -23.48 32.33 -7.32
#